data_aaa07724006252d1bdcd5a2ea3ec795e
#
_entry.id   aaa07724006252d1bdcd5a2ea3ec795e
#
_cell.length_a   1.000
_cell.length_b   1.000
_cell.length_c   1.000
_cell.angle_alpha   90.00
_cell.angle_beta   90.00
_cell.angle_gamma   90.00
#
_symmetry.space_group_name_H-M   'P 1'
#
loop_
_entity.id
_entity.type
_entity.pdbx_description
1 polymer ?
#
loop_
_entity_poly.entity_id
_entity_poly.type
_entity_poly.pdbx_seq_one_letter_code
_entity_poly.pdbx_strand_id
1 'polypeptide(L)'
;NNIVTGYQKAQKDKTDYAWEVYTRKAIEDGKPIWESRWSMEKLENRKQFYIDSGTPAKFYQEYMNQARSPDDAIFSEKNITDAFYEGVTRYDDEKGSWYIKTDDGNQYVNIYIGVDPASSVADHRDYSVIMVVGVTEEHDYYVIEYWRERVLPMDCAEQIFKICKKYSPIRRINIETIAYQEMLRDYVMKESKKRGQFLPGIEKGIKNYNVKKKIRLFEGLQPMFTQKAVHLKREHNAFVDELLDFPKGAHDDTIDAFWLATQYTQGHQKPGGQFLKEQPKEAKKIKVYNWMTGVRN
;
A
#
# COMPACT_ATOMS: atom_id res chain seq x y z
N ASN A 1 -16.09 12.57 -17.00
CA ASN A 1 -14.84 13.03 -17.66
C ASN A 1 -14.78 14.54 -17.63
N ASN A 2 -14.11 15.08 -16.64
CA ASN A 2 -13.97 16.51 -16.44
C ASN A 2 -12.75 16.98 -17.26
N ILE A 3 -12.89 18.10 -17.99
CA ILE A 3 -11.81 18.72 -18.76
C ILE A 3 -10.59 18.98 -17.88
N VAL A 4 -10.81 19.37 -16.62
CA VAL A 4 -9.75 19.63 -15.63
C VAL A 4 -8.96 18.34 -15.33
N THR A 5 -9.63 17.21 -15.15
CA THR A 5 -8.98 15.92 -14.88
C THR A 5 -8.17 15.45 -16.09
N GLY A 6 -8.71 15.64 -17.29
CA GLY A 6 -8.02 15.32 -18.54
C GLY A 6 -6.74 16.16 -18.73
N TYR A 7 -6.80 17.45 -18.40
CA TYR A 7 -5.66 18.35 -18.50
C TYR A 7 -4.60 18.05 -17.43
N GLN A 8 -4.99 17.83 -16.17
CA GLN A 8 -4.06 17.46 -15.10
C GLN A 8 -3.32 16.16 -15.44
N LYS A 9 -4.03 15.19 -16.02
CA LYS A 9 -3.45 13.96 -16.53
C LYS A 9 -2.47 14.24 -17.68
N ALA A 10 -2.83 15.10 -18.63
CA ALA A 10 -1.99 15.45 -19.75
C ALA A 10 -0.71 16.18 -19.33
N GLN A 11 -0.77 17.08 -18.34
CA GLN A 11 0.42 17.72 -17.76
C GLN A 11 1.33 16.69 -17.07
N LYS A 12 0.73 15.74 -16.33
CA LYS A 12 1.48 14.68 -15.66
C LYS A 12 2.17 13.75 -16.67
N ASP A 13 1.53 13.47 -17.80
CA ASP A 13 2.04 12.62 -18.88
C ASP A 13 2.98 13.37 -19.85
N LYS A 14 3.31 14.66 -19.60
CA LYS A 14 4.14 15.53 -20.44
C LYS A 14 3.65 15.62 -21.89
N THR A 15 2.34 15.56 -22.11
CA THR A 15 1.75 15.76 -23.44
C THR A 15 1.58 17.26 -23.71
N ASP A 16 1.91 17.69 -24.93
CA ASP A 16 1.84 19.09 -25.36
C ASP A 16 0.38 19.54 -25.51
N TYR A 17 -0.15 20.25 -24.49
CA TYR A 17 -1.43 20.93 -24.58
C TYR A 17 -1.23 22.45 -24.46
N ALA A 18 -1.83 23.18 -25.41
CA ALA A 18 -1.82 24.63 -25.43
C ALA A 18 -2.75 25.29 -24.39
N TRP A 19 -3.23 24.55 -23.41
CA TRP A 19 -4.18 25.05 -22.41
C TRP A 19 -3.53 25.22 -21.05
N GLU A 20 -3.71 26.40 -20.48
CA GLU A 20 -3.40 26.63 -19.06
C GLU A 20 -4.68 26.46 -18.24
N VAL A 21 -4.67 25.57 -17.23
CA VAL A 21 -5.80 25.33 -16.34
C VAL A 21 -5.57 26.03 -15.01
N TYR A 22 -6.47 26.94 -14.68
CA TYR A 22 -6.50 27.64 -13.43
C TYR A 22 -7.59 27.07 -12.53
N THR A 23 -7.20 26.43 -11.43
CA THR A 23 -8.13 25.81 -10.48
C THR A 23 -8.09 26.58 -9.16
N ARG A 24 -9.25 27.00 -8.66
CA ARG A 24 -9.40 27.67 -7.36
C ARG A 24 -10.42 26.94 -6.51
N LYS A 25 -10.23 26.99 -5.19
CA LYS A 25 -11.22 26.53 -4.20
C LYS A 25 -12.07 27.71 -3.78
N ALA A 26 -13.32 27.47 -3.36
CA ALA A 26 -14.18 28.56 -2.83
C ALA A 26 -13.65 29.10 -1.49
N ILE A 27 -12.91 28.31 -0.74
CA ILE A 27 -12.24 28.69 0.50
C ILE A 27 -10.75 28.40 0.34
N GLU A 28 -9.90 29.44 0.49
CA GLU A 28 -8.46 29.36 0.51
C GLU A 28 -7.92 30.10 1.72
N ASP A 29 -6.97 29.51 2.43
CA ASP A 29 -6.38 30.06 3.66
C ASP A 29 -7.43 30.49 4.72
N GLY A 30 -8.52 29.70 4.82
CA GLY A 30 -9.64 29.97 5.75
C GLY A 30 -10.53 31.14 5.36
N LYS A 31 -10.41 31.70 4.14
CA LYS A 31 -11.21 32.82 3.64
C LYS A 31 -11.92 32.47 2.34
N PRO A 32 -13.14 32.96 2.12
CA PRO A 32 -13.82 32.80 0.83
C PRO A 32 -13.10 33.64 -0.23
N ILE A 33 -12.86 33.05 -1.40
CA ILE A 33 -12.23 33.78 -2.52
C ILE A 33 -13.15 34.77 -3.19
N TRP A 34 -14.44 34.69 -2.93
CA TRP A 34 -15.47 35.58 -3.50
C TRP A 34 -16.51 35.96 -2.46
N GLU A 35 -16.10 36.73 -1.44
CA GLU A 35 -16.86 37.06 -0.23
C GLU A 35 -18.19 37.76 -0.55
N SER A 36 -18.23 38.68 -1.53
CA SER A 36 -19.46 39.41 -1.92
C SER A 36 -20.58 38.49 -2.40
N ARG A 37 -20.28 37.32 -2.96
CA ARG A 37 -21.26 36.35 -3.44
C ARG A 37 -21.40 35.14 -2.49
N TRP A 38 -20.28 34.64 -2.00
CA TRP A 38 -20.15 33.46 -1.14
C TRP A 38 -19.41 33.83 0.14
N SER A 39 -20.13 34.39 1.13
CA SER A 39 -19.55 34.59 2.47
C SER A 39 -19.26 33.26 3.15
N MET A 40 -18.38 33.25 4.17
CA MET A 40 -18.11 32.04 4.95
C MET A 40 -19.38 31.42 5.50
N GLU A 41 -20.31 32.23 6.03
CA GLU A 41 -21.60 31.77 6.55
C GLU A 41 -22.40 31.01 5.48
N LYS A 42 -22.48 31.54 4.26
CA LYS A 42 -23.18 30.88 3.15
C LYS A 42 -22.51 29.57 2.75
N LEU A 43 -21.18 29.52 2.74
CA LEU A 43 -20.42 28.31 2.42
C LEU A 43 -20.59 27.23 3.49
N GLU A 44 -20.54 27.61 4.76
CA GLU A 44 -20.80 26.68 5.88
C GLU A 44 -22.24 26.14 5.85
N ASN A 45 -23.25 27.01 5.62
CA ASN A 45 -24.65 26.59 5.47
C ASN A 45 -24.82 25.63 4.27
N ARG A 46 -24.11 25.88 3.18
CA ARG A 46 -24.15 24.99 2.02
C ARG A 46 -23.47 23.64 2.31
N LYS A 47 -22.35 23.66 3.01
CA LYS A 47 -21.68 22.44 3.49
C LYS A 47 -22.61 21.62 4.37
N GLN A 48 -23.25 22.27 5.36
CA GLN A 48 -24.19 21.61 6.26
C GLN A 48 -25.37 21.00 5.50
N PHE A 49 -25.92 21.70 4.52
CA PHE A 49 -26.98 21.16 3.66
C PHE A 49 -26.59 19.85 2.96
N TYR A 50 -25.35 19.76 2.44
CA TYR A 50 -24.87 18.52 1.83
C TYR A 50 -24.61 17.39 2.84
N ILE A 51 -24.19 17.75 4.06
CA ILE A 51 -24.05 16.78 5.17
C ILE A 51 -25.42 16.20 5.53
N ASP A 52 -26.42 17.07 5.76
CA ASP A 52 -27.78 16.65 6.13
C ASP A 52 -28.47 15.84 5.03
N SER A 53 -28.13 16.11 3.77
CA SER A 53 -28.60 15.34 2.60
C SER A 53 -27.86 14.01 2.37
N GLY A 54 -26.89 13.65 3.23
CA GLY A 54 -26.09 12.43 3.07
C GLY A 54 -25.13 12.45 1.88
N THR A 55 -24.84 13.64 1.33
CA THR A 55 -23.97 13.80 0.15
C THR A 55 -22.86 14.82 0.35
N PRO A 56 -22.06 14.74 1.47
CA PRO A 56 -21.04 15.74 1.78
C PRO A 56 -19.98 15.91 0.69
N ALA A 57 -19.63 14.82 -0.01
CA ALA A 57 -18.69 14.85 -1.12
C ALA A 57 -19.05 15.88 -2.21
N LYS A 58 -20.35 16.17 -2.43
CA LYS A 58 -20.77 17.16 -3.42
C LYS A 58 -20.31 18.57 -3.09
N PHE A 59 -20.28 18.96 -1.80
CA PHE A 59 -19.76 20.27 -1.42
C PHE A 59 -18.30 20.41 -1.86
N TYR A 60 -17.49 19.40 -1.58
CA TYR A 60 -16.08 19.44 -1.93
C TYR A 60 -15.83 19.39 -3.44
N GLN A 61 -16.67 18.66 -4.19
CA GLN A 61 -16.62 18.64 -5.65
C GLN A 61 -17.00 19.97 -6.29
N GLU A 62 -18.09 20.60 -5.82
CA GLU A 62 -18.67 21.79 -6.45
C GLU A 62 -18.00 23.10 -6.00
N TYR A 63 -17.60 23.18 -4.72
CA TYR A 63 -17.06 24.41 -4.13
C TYR A 63 -15.56 24.36 -3.88
N MET A 64 -15.01 23.20 -3.60
CA MET A 64 -13.61 23.05 -3.26
C MET A 64 -12.76 22.49 -4.41
N ASN A 65 -13.36 22.20 -5.57
CA ASN A 65 -12.69 21.52 -6.67
C ASN A 65 -11.94 20.24 -6.27
N GLN A 66 -12.49 19.55 -5.26
CA GLN A 66 -11.96 18.29 -4.75
C GLN A 66 -12.90 17.16 -5.14
N ALA A 67 -12.35 16.08 -5.70
CA ALA A 67 -13.15 14.94 -6.17
C ALA A 67 -13.92 14.23 -5.03
N ARG A 68 -13.57 14.50 -3.77
CA ARG A 68 -14.15 13.85 -2.58
C ARG A 68 -14.16 14.78 -1.36
N SER A 69 -15.00 14.42 -0.37
CA SER A 69 -14.94 14.99 0.97
C SER A 69 -13.73 14.44 1.74
N PRO A 70 -12.99 15.26 2.50
CA PRO A 70 -12.04 14.78 3.48
C PRO A 70 -12.62 13.74 4.46
N ASP A 71 -13.91 13.87 4.79
CA ASP A 71 -14.62 12.94 5.69
C ASP A 71 -14.83 11.55 5.07
N ASP A 72 -14.75 11.44 3.74
CA ASP A 72 -14.80 10.16 3.00
C ASP A 72 -13.41 9.52 2.84
N ALA A 73 -12.34 10.24 3.14
CA ALA A 73 -10.98 9.75 2.99
C ALA A 73 -10.66 8.74 4.10
N ILE A 74 -10.18 7.56 3.71
CA ILE A 74 -9.72 6.55 4.66
C ILE A 74 -8.38 6.96 5.26
N PHE A 75 -7.50 7.52 4.43
CA PHE A 75 -6.22 8.05 4.87
C PHE A 75 -6.27 9.58 4.83
N SER A 76 -6.11 10.22 5.99
CA SER A 76 -6.11 11.68 6.06
C SER A 76 -4.82 12.25 5.46
N GLU A 77 -4.91 13.39 4.78
CA GLU A 77 -3.74 14.10 4.25
C GLU A 77 -2.70 14.39 5.35
N LYS A 78 -3.18 14.70 6.57
CA LYS A 78 -2.32 14.91 7.72
C LYS A 78 -1.53 13.65 8.08
N ASN A 79 -2.19 12.49 8.17
CA ASN A 79 -1.50 11.24 8.52
C ASN A 79 -0.47 10.85 7.46
N ILE A 80 -0.76 11.12 6.18
CA ILE A 80 0.18 10.88 5.08
C ILE A 80 1.37 11.85 5.16
N THR A 81 1.11 13.14 5.48
CA THR A 81 2.17 14.15 5.63
C THR A 81 3.06 13.84 6.84
N ASP A 82 2.46 13.42 7.95
CA ASP A 82 3.18 13.01 9.16
C ASP A 82 4.03 11.73 8.94
N ALA A 83 3.70 10.94 7.92
CA ALA A 83 4.44 9.72 7.58
C ALA A 83 5.71 9.97 6.76
N PHE A 84 5.96 11.16 6.24
CA PHE A 84 7.16 11.42 5.45
C PHE A 84 8.43 11.37 6.29
N TYR A 85 9.42 10.63 5.79
CA TYR A 85 10.75 10.56 6.38
C TYR A 85 11.84 10.81 5.35
N GLU A 86 13.00 11.21 5.82
CA GLU A 86 14.22 11.29 5.04
C GLU A 86 15.21 10.25 5.55
N GLY A 87 15.75 9.44 4.65
CA GLY A 87 16.67 8.40 5.04
C GLY A 87 17.17 7.56 3.88
N VAL A 88 18.30 6.90 4.11
CA VAL A 88 18.99 6.05 3.13
C VAL A 88 19.02 4.63 3.62
N THR A 89 18.55 3.70 2.79
CA THR A 89 18.62 2.26 3.08
C THR A 89 20.03 1.74 2.80
N ARG A 90 20.61 1.04 3.75
CA ARG A 90 21.95 0.43 3.68
C ARG A 90 21.97 -0.96 4.27
N TYR A 91 22.94 -1.75 3.85
CA TYR A 91 23.20 -3.07 4.43
C TYR A 91 24.41 -2.99 5.38
N ASP A 92 24.29 -3.60 6.53
CA ASP A 92 25.34 -3.73 7.55
C ASP A 92 25.90 -5.16 7.47
N ASP A 93 27.07 -5.31 6.86
CA ASP A 93 27.72 -6.61 6.68
C ASP A 93 28.10 -7.28 8.01
N GLU A 94 28.44 -6.49 9.04
CA GLU A 94 28.82 -7.02 10.34
C GLU A 94 27.62 -7.62 11.08
N LYS A 95 26.46 -6.97 10.97
CA LYS A 95 25.21 -7.44 11.60
C LYS A 95 24.38 -8.34 10.69
N GLY A 96 24.73 -8.42 9.40
CA GLY A 96 23.98 -9.18 8.41
C GLY A 96 22.55 -8.67 8.24
N SER A 97 22.31 -7.36 8.34
CA SER A 97 20.98 -6.77 8.38
C SER A 97 20.89 -5.47 7.62
N TRP A 98 19.71 -5.19 7.09
CA TRP A 98 19.38 -3.90 6.50
C TRP A 98 19.08 -2.86 7.58
N TYR A 99 19.37 -1.61 7.32
CA TYR A 99 18.98 -0.48 8.16
C TYR A 99 18.64 0.76 7.34
N ILE A 100 17.79 1.60 7.90
CA ILE A 100 17.48 2.93 7.40
C ILE A 100 18.28 3.92 8.21
N LYS A 101 19.21 4.63 7.57
CA LYS A 101 19.95 5.72 8.21
C LYS A 101 19.10 6.98 8.12
N THR A 102 18.64 7.47 9.26
CA THR A 102 17.92 8.75 9.43
C THR A 102 18.78 9.70 10.26
N ASP A 103 18.33 10.93 10.43
CA ASP A 103 18.98 11.90 11.33
C ASP A 103 18.91 11.47 12.80
N ASP A 104 17.87 10.72 13.18
CA ASP A 104 17.68 10.17 14.53
C ASP A 104 18.50 8.90 14.80
N GLY A 105 19.21 8.39 13.79
CA GLY A 105 20.07 7.20 13.91
C GLY A 105 19.73 6.08 12.93
N ASN A 106 20.26 4.89 13.19
CA ASN A 106 20.09 3.72 12.34
C ASN A 106 18.92 2.87 12.83
N GLN A 107 17.88 2.75 12.00
CA GLN A 107 16.73 1.89 12.24
C GLN A 107 16.95 0.55 11.54
N TYR A 108 17.26 -0.51 12.29
CA TYR A 108 17.47 -1.85 11.72
C TYR A 108 16.14 -2.46 11.32
N VAL A 109 16.08 -3.03 10.11
CA VAL A 109 14.83 -3.52 9.51
C VAL A 109 14.97 -4.91 8.92
N ASN A 110 13.89 -5.66 8.98
CA ASN A 110 13.68 -6.86 8.19
C ASN A 110 12.95 -6.50 6.90
N ILE A 111 13.40 -7.05 5.78
CA ILE A 111 12.82 -6.77 4.47
C ILE A 111 11.63 -7.69 4.18
N TYR A 112 10.51 -7.09 3.82
CA TYR A 112 9.29 -7.74 3.34
C TYR A 112 8.95 -7.22 1.96
N ILE A 113 8.40 -8.09 1.13
CA ILE A 113 8.02 -7.74 -0.24
C ILE A 113 6.56 -8.14 -0.45
N GLY A 114 5.76 -7.17 -0.89
CA GLY A 114 4.39 -7.40 -1.35
C GLY A 114 4.34 -7.29 -2.87
N VAL A 115 3.68 -8.25 -3.51
CA VAL A 115 3.53 -8.29 -4.96
C VAL A 115 2.05 -8.36 -5.30
N ASP A 116 1.56 -7.34 -5.98
CA ASP A 116 0.25 -7.28 -6.59
C ASP A 116 0.41 -7.33 -8.12
N PRO A 117 0.29 -8.51 -8.74
CA PRO A 117 0.41 -8.62 -10.18
C PRO A 117 -0.89 -8.20 -10.86
N ALA A 118 -0.80 -7.53 -12.01
CA ALA A 118 -1.96 -7.18 -12.83
C ALA A 118 -2.84 -8.41 -13.09
N SER A 119 -4.15 -8.23 -12.99
CA SER A 119 -5.14 -9.31 -13.02
C SER A 119 -5.35 -9.95 -14.39
N SER A 120 -5.00 -9.25 -15.49
CA SER A 120 -5.11 -9.78 -16.85
C SER A 120 -4.16 -9.13 -17.84
N VAL A 121 -3.76 -9.89 -18.87
CA VAL A 121 -2.97 -9.40 -20.02
C VAL A 121 -3.84 -8.55 -20.97
N ALA A 122 -5.15 -8.76 -20.96
CA ALA A 122 -6.08 -8.14 -21.91
C ALA A 122 -6.47 -6.71 -21.51
N ASP A 123 -6.38 -6.37 -20.25
CA ASP A 123 -6.71 -5.05 -19.74
C ASP A 123 -5.42 -4.29 -19.41
N HIS A 124 -4.89 -3.56 -20.40
CA HIS A 124 -3.69 -2.72 -20.25
C HIS A 124 -3.84 -1.59 -19.21
N ARG A 125 -4.87 -1.66 -18.36
CA ARG A 125 -5.21 -0.64 -17.37
C ARG A 125 -4.61 -0.89 -16.00
N ASP A 126 -4.42 -2.14 -15.60
CA ASP A 126 -3.90 -2.48 -14.28
C ASP A 126 -2.37 -2.50 -14.26
N TYR A 127 -1.80 -2.07 -13.14
CA TYR A 127 -0.36 -2.12 -12.94
C TYR A 127 0.03 -3.38 -12.16
N SER A 128 1.18 -3.95 -12.51
CA SER A 128 1.87 -4.85 -11.59
C SER A 128 2.72 -4.03 -10.64
N VAL A 129 2.61 -4.29 -9.34
CA VAL A 129 3.35 -3.56 -8.32
C VAL A 129 4.14 -4.52 -7.45
N ILE A 130 5.41 -4.17 -7.19
CA ILE A 130 6.28 -4.86 -6.23
C ILE A 130 6.71 -3.82 -5.20
N MET A 131 6.25 -3.97 -3.96
CA MET A 131 6.51 -3.05 -2.85
C MET A 131 7.56 -3.65 -1.91
N VAL A 132 8.60 -2.89 -1.59
CA VAL A 132 9.66 -3.27 -0.65
C VAL A 132 9.49 -2.48 0.64
N VAL A 133 9.29 -3.18 1.74
CA VAL A 133 9.06 -2.59 3.07
C VAL A 133 10.09 -3.11 4.05
N GLY A 134 10.76 -2.19 4.75
CA GLY A 134 11.59 -2.49 5.91
C GLY A 134 10.75 -2.40 7.18
N VAL A 135 10.78 -3.42 8.02
CA VAL A 135 10.00 -3.47 9.26
C VAL A 135 10.94 -3.57 10.46
N THR A 136 10.83 -2.64 11.41
CA THR A 136 11.60 -2.64 12.65
C THR A 136 11.07 -3.67 13.67
N GLU A 137 11.77 -3.83 14.79
CA GLU A 137 11.32 -4.68 15.91
C GLU A 137 10.05 -4.11 16.56
N GLU A 138 9.91 -2.79 16.56
CA GLU A 138 8.78 -2.03 17.11
C GLU A 138 7.55 -2.00 16.17
N HIS A 139 7.65 -2.63 15.00
CA HIS A 139 6.63 -2.61 13.95
C HIS A 139 6.43 -1.26 13.27
N ASP A 140 7.51 -0.49 13.10
CA ASP A 140 7.53 0.61 12.16
C ASP A 140 7.79 0.10 10.74
N TYR A 141 7.05 0.62 9.78
CA TYR A 141 7.02 0.16 8.40
C TYR A 141 7.58 1.24 7.47
N TYR A 142 8.80 1.05 7.01
CA TYR A 142 9.48 1.95 6.09
C TYR A 142 9.27 1.49 4.66
N VAL A 143 8.53 2.24 3.85
CA VAL A 143 8.46 2.01 2.41
C VAL A 143 9.79 2.42 1.80
N ILE A 144 10.57 1.45 1.36
CA ILE A 144 11.94 1.66 0.86
C ILE A 144 11.90 2.07 -0.60
N GLU A 145 11.25 1.25 -1.42
CA GLU A 145 10.96 1.51 -2.83
C GLU A 145 9.78 0.68 -3.29
N TYR A 146 9.24 1.04 -4.43
CA TYR A 146 8.33 0.17 -5.18
C TYR A 146 8.62 0.27 -6.68
N TRP A 147 8.32 -0.83 -7.38
CA TRP A 147 8.27 -0.89 -8.82
C TRP A 147 6.81 -1.01 -9.25
N ARG A 148 6.39 -0.22 -10.26
CA ARG A 148 5.01 -0.14 -10.73
C ARG A 148 5.01 0.05 -12.24
N GLU A 149 4.61 -0.99 -12.98
CA GLU A 149 4.63 -0.98 -14.44
C GLU A 149 3.48 -1.82 -15.01
N ARG A 150 3.12 -1.51 -16.24
CA ARG A 150 2.20 -2.33 -17.04
C ARG A 150 2.99 -3.29 -17.90
N VAL A 151 3.12 -4.50 -17.44
CA VAL A 151 3.99 -5.50 -18.06
C VAL A 151 3.33 -6.87 -18.16
N LEU A 152 3.90 -7.73 -18.98
CA LEU A 152 3.53 -9.13 -19.01
C LEU A 152 3.98 -9.85 -17.71
N PRO A 153 3.31 -10.93 -17.30
CA PRO A 153 3.64 -11.68 -16.09
C PRO A 153 5.08 -12.16 -16.02
N MET A 154 5.65 -12.51 -17.16
CA MET A 154 7.05 -12.96 -17.23
C MET A 154 8.02 -11.83 -16.86
N ASP A 155 7.75 -10.61 -17.30
CA ASP A 155 8.56 -9.44 -16.99
C ASP A 155 8.41 -9.06 -15.50
N CYS A 156 7.19 -9.18 -14.95
CA CYS A 156 6.95 -9.04 -13.52
C CYS A 156 7.75 -10.07 -12.72
N ALA A 157 7.77 -11.35 -13.15
CA ALA A 157 8.57 -12.40 -12.51
C ALA A 157 10.07 -12.06 -12.51
N GLU A 158 10.61 -11.62 -13.63
CA GLU A 158 12.02 -11.20 -13.72
C GLU A 158 12.31 -10.03 -12.77
N GLN A 159 11.39 -9.09 -12.64
CA GLN A 159 11.55 -7.98 -11.73
C GLN A 159 11.50 -8.43 -10.25
N ILE A 160 10.66 -9.41 -9.90
CA ILE A 160 10.67 -10.04 -8.57
C ILE A 160 12.08 -10.57 -8.25
N PHE A 161 12.70 -11.35 -9.18
CA PHE A 161 14.04 -11.88 -8.95
C PHE A 161 15.10 -10.79 -8.77
N LYS A 162 15.04 -9.72 -9.57
CA LYS A 162 15.98 -8.58 -9.47
C LYS A 162 15.86 -7.88 -8.12
N ILE A 163 14.63 -7.57 -7.68
CA ILE A 163 14.37 -6.90 -6.40
C ILE A 163 14.78 -7.81 -5.24
N CYS A 164 14.45 -9.09 -5.29
CA CYS A 164 14.83 -10.03 -4.25
C CYS A 164 16.34 -10.21 -4.13
N LYS A 165 17.07 -10.16 -5.24
CA LYS A 165 18.53 -10.19 -5.24
C LYS A 165 19.11 -8.90 -4.63
N LYS A 166 18.52 -7.74 -4.98
CA LYS A 166 18.96 -6.42 -4.49
C LYS A 166 18.83 -6.31 -2.97
N TYR A 167 17.76 -6.82 -2.40
CA TYR A 167 17.41 -6.67 -0.98
C TYR A 167 17.63 -7.93 -0.13
N SER A 168 18.39 -8.91 -0.65
CA SER A 168 18.75 -10.09 0.15
C SER A 168 19.63 -9.69 1.35
N PRO A 169 19.43 -10.28 2.56
CA PRO A 169 18.39 -11.27 2.89
C PRO A 169 17.00 -10.66 3.09
N ILE A 170 15.99 -11.32 2.56
CA ILE A 170 14.58 -10.95 2.75
C ILE A 170 13.92 -11.94 3.72
N ARG A 171 12.93 -11.44 4.49
CA ARG A 171 12.17 -12.29 5.43
C ARG A 171 11.03 -13.01 4.75
N ARG A 172 10.29 -12.28 3.89
CA ARG A 172 9.13 -12.85 3.25
C ARG A 172 8.75 -12.12 1.98
N ILE A 173 8.24 -12.89 1.02
CA ILE A 173 7.53 -12.38 -0.16
C ILE A 173 6.09 -12.83 -0.04
N ASN A 174 5.18 -11.90 -0.17
CA ASN A 174 3.74 -12.14 -0.22
C ASN A 174 3.24 -11.77 -1.62
N ILE A 175 2.71 -12.76 -2.33
CA ILE A 175 2.06 -12.57 -3.64
C ILE A 175 0.57 -12.78 -3.46
N GLU A 176 -0.25 -11.88 -4.00
CA GLU A 176 -1.67 -12.14 -4.11
C GLU A 176 -1.91 -13.34 -5.02
N THR A 177 -2.83 -14.23 -4.63
CA THR A 177 -3.10 -15.46 -5.38
C THR A 177 -4.59 -15.60 -5.63
N ILE A 178 -5.09 -14.86 -6.62
CA ILE A 178 -6.44 -14.98 -7.13
C ILE A 178 -6.34 -15.40 -8.60
N ALA A 179 -6.88 -16.56 -8.94
CA ALA A 179 -6.97 -17.06 -10.32
C ALA A 179 -5.63 -17.00 -11.10
N TYR A 180 -5.50 -16.02 -12.00
CA TYR A 180 -4.34 -15.86 -12.88
C TYR A 180 -3.01 -15.65 -12.13
N GLN A 181 -3.04 -15.04 -10.98
CA GLN A 181 -1.87 -14.75 -10.14
C GLN A 181 -1.25 -16.04 -9.55
N GLU A 182 -2.02 -17.14 -9.43
CA GLU A 182 -1.49 -18.45 -9.07
C GLU A 182 -0.49 -18.97 -10.12
N MET A 183 -0.73 -18.72 -11.39
CA MET A 183 0.20 -19.12 -12.47
C MET A 183 1.54 -18.38 -12.36
N LEU A 184 1.51 -17.08 -12.08
CA LEU A 184 2.72 -16.30 -11.87
C LEU A 184 3.51 -16.83 -10.67
N ARG A 185 2.84 -17.05 -9.53
CA ARG A 185 3.47 -17.61 -8.33
C ARG A 185 4.12 -18.96 -8.61
N ASP A 186 3.41 -19.87 -9.27
CA ASP A 186 3.92 -21.21 -9.59
C ASP A 186 5.10 -21.15 -10.55
N TYR A 187 5.08 -20.22 -11.51
CA TYR A 187 6.22 -19.95 -12.38
C TYR A 187 7.42 -19.45 -11.58
N VAL A 188 7.24 -18.42 -10.73
CA VAL A 188 8.31 -17.88 -9.89
C VAL A 188 8.88 -18.95 -8.96
N MET A 189 8.05 -19.82 -8.38
CA MET A 189 8.51 -20.95 -7.56
C MET A 189 9.39 -21.93 -8.35
N LYS A 190 9.01 -22.29 -9.57
CA LYS A 190 9.79 -23.19 -10.42
C LYS A 190 11.12 -22.56 -10.83
N GLU A 191 11.09 -21.29 -11.25
CA GLU A 191 12.30 -20.56 -11.64
C GLU A 191 13.24 -20.31 -10.45
N SER A 192 12.72 -20.03 -9.27
CA SER A 192 13.50 -19.90 -8.04
C SER A 192 14.36 -21.13 -7.76
N LYS A 193 13.76 -22.33 -7.92
CA LYS A 193 14.49 -23.60 -7.78
C LYS A 193 15.60 -23.76 -8.83
N LYS A 194 15.31 -23.44 -10.10
CA LYS A 194 16.29 -23.51 -11.19
C LYS A 194 17.46 -22.54 -10.99
N ARG A 195 17.17 -21.34 -10.49
CA ARG A 195 18.17 -20.28 -10.25
C ARG A 195 18.92 -20.47 -8.94
N GLY A 196 18.51 -21.41 -8.09
CA GLY A 196 19.06 -21.57 -6.74
C GLY A 196 18.82 -20.33 -5.85
N GLN A 197 17.84 -19.50 -6.19
CA GLN A 197 17.49 -18.29 -5.43
C GLN A 197 16.31 -18.59 -4.51
N PHE A 198 16.57 -18.69 -3.22
CA PHE A 198 15.52 -18.94 -2.24
C PHE A 198 14.65 -17.69 -2.05
N LEU A 199 13.32 -17.86 -2.17
CA LEU A 199 12.31 -16.83 -2.03
C LEU A 199 11.37 -17.20 -0.86
N PRO A 200 11.60 -16.70 0.36
CA PRO A 200 10.86 -17.14 1.53
C PRO A 200 9.38 -16.65 1.49
N GLY A 201 8.46 -17.54 1.80
CA GLY A 201 7.03 -17.26 1.92
C GLY A 201 6.23 -17.34 0.64
N ILE A 202 6.89 -17.45 -0.52
CA ILE A 202 6.22 -17.47 -1.83
C ILE A 202 5.29 -18.67 -2.03
N GLU A 203 5.56 -19.78 -1.33
CA GLU A 203 4.79 -21.01 -1.45
C GLU A 203 3.36 -20.90 -0.93
N LYS A 204 3.09 -19.97 -0.01
CA LYS A 204 1.79 -19.87 0.65
C LYS A 204 0.79 -18.97 -0.07
N GLY A 205 1.26 -17.93 -0.77
CA GLY A 205 0.39 -16.93 -1.39
C GLY A 205 -0.66 -16.34 -0.43
N ILE A 206 -1.27 -15.24 -0.78
CA ILE A 206 -2.34 -14.64 0.03
C ILE A 206 -3.65 -14.66 -0.76
N LYS A 207 -4.69 -15.29 -0.19
CA LYS A 207 -6.04 -15.37 -0.77
C LYS A 207 -7.00 -14.46 -0.02
N ASN A 208 -7.63 -13.53 -0.71
CA ASN A 208 -8.47 -12.49 -0.10
C ASN A 208 -9.96 -12.61 -0.47
N TYR A 209 -10.53 -13.81 -0.39
CA TYR A 209 -11.89 -14.07 -0.90
C TYR A 209 -13.05 -13.58 -0.03
N ASN A 210 -12.85 -13.42 1.29
CA ASN A 210 -13.97 -13.32 2.24
C ASN A 210 -14.29 -11.92 2.75
N VAL A 211 -13.45 -10.92 2.47
CA VAL A 211 -13.64 -9.55 2.96
C VAL A 211 -13.57 -8.58 1.79
N LYS A 212 -14.52 -7.64 1.73
CA LYS A 212 -14.48 -6.58 0.72
C LYS A 212 -13.15 -5.82 0.83
N LYS A 213 -12.46 -5.63 -0.29
CA LYS A 213 -11.15 -4.95 -0.39
C LYS A 213 -11.09 -3.67 0.45
N LYS A 214 -12.09 -2.78 0.31
CA LYS A 214 -12.16 -1.53 1.08
C LYS A 214 -12.10 -1.76 2.59
N ILE A 215 -12.85 -2.73 3.12
CA ILE A 215 -12.87 -3.04 4.56
C ILE A 215 -11.52 -3.58 5.01
N ARG A 216 -10.96 -4.52 4.25
CA ARG A 216 -9.65 -5.12 4.53
C ARG A 216 -8.54 -4.09 4.61
N LEU A 217 -8.47 -3.16 3.64
CA LEU A 217 -7.47 -2.12 3.61
C LEU A 217 -7.70 -1.07 4.69
N PHE A 218 -8.97 -0.74 4.97
CA PHE A 218 -9.32 0.16 6.06
C PHE A 218 -8.89 -0.40 7.42
N GLU A 219 -9.36 -1.60 7.76
CA GLU A 219 -9.07 -2.22 9.06
C GLU A 219 -7.58 -2.56 9.24
N GLY A 220 -6.89 -2.91 8.15
CA GLY A 220 -5.48 -3.30 8.19
C GLY A 220 -4.50 -2.14 8.19
N LEU A 221 -4.74 -1.11 7.38
CA LEU A 221 -3.74 -0.06 7.15
C LEU A 221 -4.05 1.25 7.87
N GLN A 222 -5.32 1.65 7.98
CA GLN A 222 -5.68 2.93 8.57
C GLN A 222 -5.14 3.09 10.01
N PRO A 223 -5.20 2.07 10.90
CA PRO A 223 -4.60 2.17 12.22
C PRO A 223 -3.09 2.41 12.20
N MET A 224 -2.37 1.81 11.25
CA MET A 224 -0.92 1.96 11.12
C MET A 224 -0.54 3.42 10.80
N PHE A 225 -1.29 4.08 9.91
CA PHE A 225 -1.10 5.51 9.62
C PHE A 225 -1.48 6.40 10.80
N THR A 226 -2.58 6.08 11.50
CA THR A 226 -3.03 6.84 12.67
C THR A 226 -2.02 6.75 13.83
N GLN A 227 -1.39 5.60 14.00
CA GLN A 227 -0.37 5.35 15.02
C GLN A 227 1.02 5.84 14.61
N LYS A 228 1.14 6.44 13.40
CA LYS A 228 2.40 6.92 12.81
C LYS A 228 3.46 5.83 12.63
N ALA A 229 3.02 4.58 12.49
CA ALA A 229 3.91 3.44 12.29
C ALA A 229 4.35 3.27 10.81
N VAL A 230 3.82 4.07 9.87
CA VAL A 230 4.17 4.02 8.45
C VAL A 230 5.06 5.19 8.09
N HIS A 231 6.15 4.89 7.37
CA HIS A 231 7.13 5.88 6.94
C HIS A 231 7.29 5.84 5.42
N LEU A 232 7.06 6.99 4.77
CA LEU A 232 7.03 7.16 3.31
C LEU A 232 8.10 8.14 2.86
N LYS A 233 8.62 7.98 1.65
CA LYS A 233 9.45 9.00 1.02
C LYS A 233 8.60 9.93 0.16
N ARG A 234 8.97 11.20 0.09
CA ARG A 234 8.28 12.20 -0.74
C ARG A 234 8.23 11.84 -2.22
N GLU A 235 9.22 11.10 -2.70
CA GLU A 235 9.32 10.61 -4.09
C GLU A 235 8.31 9.50 -4.44
N HIS A 236 7.62 8.93 -3.46
CA HIS A 236 6.62 7.87 -3.66
C HIS A 236 5.27 8.42 -4.15
N ASN A 237 5.29 9.29 -5.18
CA ASN A 237 4.13 10.05 -5.65
C ASN A 237 2.91 9.18 -5.96
N ALA A 238 3.07 8.09 -6.73
CA ALA A 238 1.92 7.25 -7.11
C ALA A 238 1.26 6.59 -5.89
N PHE A 239 2.05 6.16 -4.91
CA PHE A 239 1.52 5.58 -3.67
C PHE A 239 0.78 6.63 -2.83
N VAL A 240 1.35 7.83 -2.69
CA VAL A 240 0.72 8.95 -1.99
C VAL A 240 -0.60 9.36 -2.69
N ASP A 241 -0.59 9.48 -4.02
CA ASP A 241 -1.78 9.80 -4.80
C ASP A 241 -2.89 8.75 -4.60
N GLU A 242 -2.55 7.45 -4.66
CA GLU A 242 -3.51 6.38 -4.44
C GLU A 242 -4.07 6.38 -3.01
N LEU A 243 -3.23 6.60 -1.97
CA LEU A 243 -3.69 6.74 -0.58
C LEU A 243 -4.66 7.91 -0.42
N LEU A 244 -4.32 9.06 -0.99
CA LEU A 244 -5.18 10.25 -0.96
C LEU A 244 -6.50 10.01 -1.71
N ASP A 245 -6.49 9.23 -2.78
CA ASP A 245 -7.66 8.97 -3.61
C ASP A 245 -8.48 7.76 -3.18
N PHE A 246 -7.97 6.93 -2.27
CA PHE A 246 -8.67 5.75 -1.80
C PHE A 246 -9.91 6.13 -0.95
N PRO A 247 -11.09 5.48 -1.15
CA PRO A 247 -11.35 4.30 -1.99
C PRO A 247 -11.96 4.62 -3.37
N LYS A 248 -11.92 5.86 -3.83
CA LYS A 248 -12.58 6.32 -5.06
C LYS A 248 -11.59 6.56 -6.21
N GLY A 249 -10.30 6.35 -5.98
CA GLY A 249 -9.24 6.46 -6.98
C GLY A 249 -9.42 5.50 -8.15
N ALA A 250 -8.79 5.82 -9.28
CA ALA A 250 -8.78 4.96 -10.46
C ALA A 250 -7.89 3.72 -10.26
N HIS A 251 -6.93 3.81 -9.36
CA HIS A 251 -5.96 2.77 -9.03
C HIS A 251 -5.78 2.66 -7.53
N ASP A 252 -5.50 1.48 -7.05
CA ASP A 252 -5.18 1.15 -5.66
C ASP A 252 -4.12 0.02 -5.58
N ASP A 253 -3.43 -0.24 -6.71
CA ASP A 253 -2.47 -1.34 -6.87
C ASP A 253 -1.28 -1.21 -5.89
N THR A 254 -0.80 0.04 -5.65
CA THR A 254 0.29 0.28 -4.68
C THR A 254 -0.16 0.06 -3.24
N ILE A 255 -1.41 0.38 -2.92
CA ILE A 255 -1.99 0.15 -1.59
C ILE A 255 -2.11 -1.35 -1.33
N ASP A 256 -2.58 -2.14 -2.32
CA ASP A 256 -2.66 -3.59 -2.21
C ASP A 256 -1.28 -4.22 -2.04
N ALA A 257 -0.29 -3.81 -2.83
CA ALA A 257 1.08 -4.30 -2.70
C ALA A 257 1.67 -3.95 -1.32
N PHE A 258 1.40 -2.75 -0.79
CA PHE A 258 1.80 -2.37 0.56
C PHE A 258 1.11 -3.23 1.62
N TRP A 259 -0.22 -3.41 1.52
CA TRP A 259 -0.96 -4.29 2.42
C TRP A 259 -0.39 -5.72 2.41
N LEU A 260 -0.07 -6.26 1.23
CA LEU A 260 0.55 -7.58 1.10
C LEU A 260 1.91 -7.62 1.81
N ALA A 261 2.75 -6.59 1.67
CA ALA A 261 4.05 -6.53 2.34
C ALA A 261 3.93 -6.51 3.87
N THR A 262 2.84 -5.95 4.42
CA THR A 262 2.61 -5.91 5.88
C THR A 262 2.04 -7.21 6.45
N GLN A 263 1.64 -8.17 5.61
CA GLN A 263 1.08 -9.42 6.11
C GLN A 263 2.18 -10.34 6.68
N TYR A 264 1.82 -11.04 7.75
CA TYR A 264 2.73 -11.97 8.44
C TYR A 264 4.01 -11.33 8.99
N THR A 265 3.96 -10.04 9.31
CA THR A 265 5.06 -9.33 9.98
C THR A 265 5.02 -9.52 11.50
N GLN A 266 4.00 -10.17 12.06
CA GLN A 266 3.89 -10.48 13.48
C GLN A 266 4.83 -11.63 13.88
N GLY A 267 5.41 -11.55 15.07
CA GLY A 267 6.31 -12.59 15.60
C GLY A 267 7.77 -12.43 15.17
N HIS A 268 8.21 -11.18 14.94
CA HIS A 268 9.54 -10.87 14.48
C HIS A 268 10.65 -11.23 15.44
N GLN A 269 11.68 -11.83 14.87
CA GLN A 269 13.01 -11.84 15.47
C GLN A 269 13.69 -10.50 15.19
N LYS A 270 14.59 -10.11 16.11
CA LYS A 270 15.48 -8.94 15.92
C LYS A 270 16.12 -8.94 14.53
N PRO A 271 16.18 -7.79 13.86
CA PRO A 271 16.93 -7.68 12.61
C PRO A 271 18.35 -8.23 12.78
N GLY A 272 18.82 -9.01 11.81
CA GLY A 272 20.12 -9.70 11.90
C GLY A 272 20.12 -11.02 12.70
N GLY A 273 19.02 -11.41 13.32
CA GLY A 273 18.89 -12.72 13.97
C GLY A 273 18.93 -13.87 12.95
N GLN A 274 19.65 -14.96 13.25
CA GLN A 274 19.67 -16.14 12.40
C GLN A 274 18.26 -16.67 12.19
N PHE A 275 17.97 -17.15 10.96
CA PHE A 275 16.74 -17.86 10.67
C PHE A 275 16.65 -19.10 11.56
N LEU A 276 15.93 -19.02 12.67
CA LEU A 276 15.49 -20.24 13.34
C LEU A 276 14.48 -20.89 12.37
N LYS A 277 14.82 -22.11 11.92
CA LYS A 277 13.84 -22.96 11.24
C LYS A 277 12.60 -22.98 12.12
N GLU A 278 11.45 -22.49 11.59
CA GLU A 278 10.19 -22.74 12.27
C GLU A 278 10.08 -24.24 12.49
N GLN A 279 10.27 -24.68 13.73
CA GLN A 279 9.92 -26.03 14.07
C GLN A 279 8.40 -26.13 13.85
N PRO A 280 7.92 -27.17 13.14
CA PRO A 280 6.49 -27.37 13.00
C PRO A 280 5.93 -27.37 14.43
N LYS A 281 5.07 -26.41 14.75
CA LYS A 281 4.32 -26.46 16.00
C LYS A 281 3.62 -27.81 15.98
N GLU A 282 4.02 -28.72 16.87
CA GLU A 282 3.27 -29.95 17.07
C GLU A 282 1.80 -29.58 17.17
N ALA A 283 1.02 -30.10 16.24
CA ALA A 283 -0.41 -29.89 16.24
C ALA A 283 -0.90 -30.35 17.62
N LYS A 284 -1.29 -29.39 18.46
CA LYS A 284 -1.96 -29.73 19.72
C LYS A 284 -3.11 -30.66 19.35
N LYS A 285 -2.99 -31.93 19.70
CA LYS A 285 -4.08 -32.89 19.53
C LYS A 285 -5.28 -32.28 20.22
N ILE A 286 -6.21 -31.76 19.42
CA ILE A 286 -7.50 -31.30 19.94
C ILE A 286 -8.19 -32.58 20.43
N LYS A 287 -8.30 -32.72 21.74
CA LYS A 287 -9.07 -33.82 22.31
C LYS A 287 -10.53 -33.62 21.91
N VAL A 288 -10.96 -34.35 20.91
CA VAL A 288 -12.35 -34.30 20.45
C VAL A 288 -13.18 -35.15 21.45
N TYR A 289 -14.10 -34.49 22.10
CA TYR A 289 -15.07 -35.18 22.95
C TYR A 289 -16.07 -35.90 22.07
N ASN A 290 -16.07 -37.23 22.13
CA ASN A 290 -17.06 -38.02 21.41
C ASN A 290 -18.33 -38.12 22.29
N TRP A 291 -19.32 -37.33 21.98
CA TRP A 291 -20.58 -37.24 22.70
C TRP A 291 -21.42 -38.53 22.65
N MET A 292 -21.16 -39.47 21.69
CA MET A 292 -21.83 -40.77 21.63
C MET A 292 -21.24 -41.78 22.58
N THR A 293 -19.98 -41.70 22.95
CA THR A 293 -19.30 -42.69 23.76
C THR A 293 -18.89 -42.18 25.14
N GLY A 294 -19.01 -40.87 25.39
CA GLY A 294 -18.65 -40.24 26.67
C GLY A 294 -17.16 -40.28 27.01
N VAL A 295 -16.28 -40.67 26.09
CA VAL A 295 -14.85 -40.84 26.32
C VAL A 295 -14.06 -39.66 25.73
N ARG A 296 -13.11 -39.10 26.49
CA ARG A 296 -12.09 -38.16 26.00
C ARG A 296 -10.88 -38.96 25.52
N ASN A 297 -10.61 -38.92 24.23
CA ASN A 297 -9.36 -39.39 23.64
C ASN A 297 -8.37 -38.26 23.47
#